data_693b843b2f0eb61ef1ccaf1c301a12e5
#
_entry.id   693b843b2f0eb61ef1ccaf1c301a12e5
#
_cell.length_a   1.000
_cell.length_b   1.000
_cell.length_c   1.000
_cell.angle_alpha   90.00
_cell.angle_beta   90.00
_cell.angle_gamma   90.00
#
_symmetry.space_group_name_H-M   'P 1'
#
loop_
_entity.id
_entity.type
_entity.pdbx_description
1 polymer ?
#
loop_
_entity_poly.entity_id
_entity_poly.type
_entity_poly.pdbx_seq_one_letter_code
_entity_poly.pdbx_strand_id
1 'polypeptide(L)'
;VRLVVHMDVPDSLEAYFQEAGRGGRDGQVAYGVLLTDGEDAKRLSMHLTQAFPDRTYIRRVYADLASFFQIAEGEAEGRTFDFNMERFCHVFKHFPVLLVSALNLLTQAGYIHFSLEDENSSRVIFLVRRDELYGIDYLNSAEERVLNIIMRNTCGIFADYVPVDEERLAEKCGMTREQVYNHLRHLTQLRVLNYVPHKDTPQITYTCRRVDADQVQIMPDIYEVRRDQY
;
A
#
# COMPACT_ATOMS: atom_id res chain seq x y z
N VAL A 1 -14.33 1.57 -31.89
CA VAL A 1 -15.54 1.73 -31.06
C VAL A 1 -16.33 2.92 -31.59
N ARG A 2 -17.67 2.79 -31.71
CA ARG A 2 -18.56 3.84 -32.22
C ARG A 2 -19.43 4.47 -31.14
N LEU A 3 -19.54 3.81 -30.02
CA LEU A 3 -20.33 4.28 -28.87
C LEU A 3 -19.57 3.97 -27.58
N VAL A 4 -19.40 4.97 -26.76
CA VAL A 4 -18.94 4.85 -25.37
C VAL A 4 -20.07 5.35 -24.48
N VAL A 5 -20.51 4.55 -23.54
CA VAL A 5 -21.56 4.91 -22.59
C VAL A 5 -20.98 4.88 -21.19
N HIS A 6 -21.02 6.02 -20.53
CA HIS A 6 -20.71 6.14 -19.11
C HIS A 6 -21.99 5.93 -18.31
N MET A 7 -22.04 4.87 -17.52
CA MET A 7 -23.21 4.53 -16.70
C MET A 7 -23.26 5.36 -15.42
N ASP A 8 -22.10 5.87 -14.97
CA ASP A 8 -21.93 6.79 -13.86
C ASP A 8 -21.04 7.96 -14.29
N VAL A 9 -21.11 9.07 -13.60
CA VAL A 9 -20.25 10.23 -13.85
C VAL A 9 -18.82 9.87 -13.43
N PRO A 10 -17.85 9.96 -14.36
CA PRO A 10 -16.44 9.74 -14.04
C PRO A 10 -15.94 10.75 -12.98
N ASP A 11 -14.99 10.31 -12.16
CA ASP A 11 -14.45 11.10 -11.04
C ASP A 11 -13.71 12.37 -11.49
N SER A 12 -13.29 12.45 -12.75
CA SER A 12 -12.59 13.63 -13.30
C SER A 12 -12.86 13.79 -14.80
N LEU A 13 -12.64 15.00 -15.30
CA LEU A 13 -12.69 15.29 -16.73
C LEU A 13 -11.64 14.48 -17.51
N GLU A 14 -10.47 14.23 -16.90
CA GLU A 14 -9.42 13.42 -17.52
C GLU A 14 -9.87 11.96 -17.70
N ALA A 15 -10.50 11.37 -16.69
CA ALA A 15 -11.07 10.03 -16.75
C ALA A 15 -12.14 9.98 -17.85
N TYR A 16 -13.04 10.98 -17.90
CA TYR A 16 -14.03 11.10 -18.97
C TYR A 16 -13.36 11.12 -20.35
N PHE A 17 -12.36 11.96 -20.57
CA PHE A 17 -11.68 12.05 -21.87
C PHE A 17 -10.90 10.78 -22.22
N GLN A 18 -10.29 10.12 -21.26
CA GLN A 18 -9.59 8.85 -21.48
C GLN A 18 -10.56 7.73 -21.90
N GLU A 19 -11.73 7.68 -21.30
CA GLU A 19 -12.76 6.68 -21.63
C GLU A 19 -13.47 7.02 -22.94
N ALA A 20 -13.97 8.23 -23.08
CA ALA A 20 -14.63 8.71 -24.31
C ALA A 20 -13.70 8.68 -25.53
N GLY A 21 -12.41 8.99 -25.33
CA GLY A 21 -11.38 8.97 -26.36
C GLY A 21 -11.04 7.58 -26.92
N ARG A 22 -11.63 6.52 -26.38
CA ARG A 22 -11.60 5.17 -26.98
C ARG A 22 -12.52 5.06 -28.21
N GLY A 23 -13.48 6.00 -28.36
CA GLY A 23 -14.33 6.12 -29.52
C GLY A 23 -13.61 6.78 -30.69
N GLY A 24 -13.95 6.41 -31.95
CA GLY A 24 -13.54 7.11 -33.16
C GLY A 24 -12.05 7.19 -33.47
N ARG A 25 -11.21 6.29 -32.94
CA ARG A 25 -9.73 6.27 -33.19
C ARG A 25 -9.35 6.12 -34.65
N ASP A 26 -10.28 5.71 -35.50
CA ASP A 26 -10.15 5.59 -36.95
C ASP A 26 -10.52 6.88 -37.71
N GLY A 27 -10.73 7.99 -36.99
CA GLY A 27 -11.09 9.28 -37.56
C GLY A 27 -12.56 9.43 -37.98
N GLN A 28 -13.40 8.42 -37.72
CA GLN A 28 -14.84 8.50 -38.02
C GLN A 28 -15.63 8.89 -36.78
N VAL A 29 -16.85 9.40 -37.00
CA VAL A 29 -17.74 9.85 -35.94
C VAL A 29 -18.04 8.72 -34.95
N ALA A 30 -17.87 9.04 -33.67
CA ALA A 30 -18.27 8.21 -32.54
C ALA A 30 -19.04 9.05 -31.53
N TYR A 31 -19.86 8.40 -30.71
CA TYR A 31 -20.69 9.06 -29.72
C TYR A 31 -20.22 8.70 -28.31
N GLY A 32 -20.06 9.73 -27.47
CA GLY A 32 -19.94 9.59 -26.02
C GLY A 32 -21.29 9.94 -25.38
N VAL A 33 -21.84 9.02 -24.61
CA VAL A 33 -23.09 9.21 -23.86
C VAL A 33 -22.78 9.13 -22.39
N LEU A 34 -23.16 10.16 -21.64
CA LEU A 34 -23.07 10.17 -20.18
C LEU A 34 -24.49 10.12 -19.62
N LEU A 35 -24.78 9.08 -18.84
CA LEU A 35 -26.01 8.98 -18.09
C LEU A 35 -25.84 9.69 -16.77
N THR A 36 -26.73 10.63 -16.48
CA THR A 36 -26.66 11.43 -15.24
C THR A 36 -28.02 11.40 -14.52
N ASP A 37 -27.98 11.41 -13.21
CA ASP A 37 -29.14 11.61 -12.35
C ASP A 37 -29.01 12.87 -11.46
N GLY A 38 -30.06 13.23 -10.73
CA GLY A 38 -30.07 14.41 -9.84
C GLY A 38 -29.18 14.27 -8.59
N GLU A 39 -28.69 13.09 -8.29
CA GLU A 39 -27.85 12.81 -7.12
C GLU A 39 -26.34 12.81 -7.47
N ASP A 40 -25.97 12.78 -8.74
CA ASP A 40 -24.58 12.70 -9.19
C ASP A 40 -23.73 13.88 -8.68
N ALA A 41 -24.29 15.08 -8.74
CA ALA A 41 -23.59 16.28 -8.23
C ALA A 41 -23.31 16.18 -6.73
N LYS A 42 -24.20 15.57 -5.95
CA LYS A 42 -24.01 15.34 -4.53
C LYS A 42 -22.97 14.25 -4.28
N ARG A 43 -23.00 13.16 -5.07
CA ARG A 43 -22.01 12.08 -5.00
C ARG A 43 -20.62 12.59 -5.30
N LEU A 44 -20.43 13.35 -6.39
CA LEU A 44 -19.15 13.97 -6.74
C LEU A 44 -18.66 14.94 -5.65
N SER A 45 -19.54 15.80 -5.13
CA SER A 45 -19.18 16.71 -4.03
C SER A 45 -18.75 15.96 -2.76
N MET A 46 -19.42 14.85 -2.46
CA MET A 46 -19.05 14.00 -1.31
C MET A 46 -17.72 13.29 -1.55
N HIS A 47 -17.48 12.74 -2.75
CA HIS A 47 -16.20 12.12 -3.12
C HIS A 47 -15.07 13.15 -3.02
N LEU A 48 -15.26 14.37 -3.53
CA LEU A 48 -14.28 15.44 -3.42
C LEU A 48 -13.95 15.78 -1.96
N THR A 49 -14.97 15.91 -1.12
CA THR A 49 -14.78 16.20 0.31
C THR A 49 -14.07 15.05 1.04
N GLN A 50 -14.33 13.81 0.64
CA GLN A 50 -13.67 12.63 1.19
C GLN A 50 -12.23 12.49 0.70
N ALA A 51 -11.95 12.79 -0.57
CA ALA A 51 -10.60 12.72 -1.14
C ALA A 51 -9.70 13.84 -0.61
N PHE A 52 -10.25 15.02 -0.35
CA PHE A 52 -9.52 16.20 0.10
C PHE A 52 -10.10 16.75 1.41
N PRO A 53 -9.87 16.06 2.55
CA PRO A 53 -10.25 16.58 3.85
C PRO A 53 -9.55 17.91 4.13
N ASP A 54 -10.18 18.78 4.94
CA ASP A 54 -9.62 20.08 5.22
C ASP A 54 -8.27 20.02 5.98
N ARG A 55 -7.48 21.09 5.88
CA ARG A 55 -6.14 21.15 6.48
C ARG A 55 -6.16 20.99 8.00
N THR A 56 -7.21 21.43 8.67
CA THR A 56 -7.39 21.26 10.11
C THR A 56 -7.59 19.81 10.49
N TYR A 57 -8.35 19.08 9.67
CA TYR A 57 -8.52 17.63 9.86
C TYR A 57 -7.21 16.87 9.65
N ILE A 58 -6.43 17.20 8.60
CA ILE A 58 -5.14 16.56 8.35
C ILE A 58 -4.17 16.80 9.51
N ARG A 59 -4.09 18.01 10.03
CA ARG A 59 -3.29 18.35 11.23
C ARG A 59 -3.73 17.60 12.46
N ARG A 60 -5.05 17.48 12.67
CA ARG A 60 -5.62 16.67 13.74
C ARG A 60 -5.22 15.21 13.63
N VAL A 61 -5.33 14.60 12.44
CA VAL A 61 -4.88 13.21 12.22
C VAL A 61 -3.40 13.05 12.56
N TYR A 62 -2.54 14.00 12.17
CA TYR A 62 -1.12 13.96 12.51
C TYR A 62 -0.85 14.06 14.02
N ALA A 63 -1.56 14.93 14.76
CA ALA A 63 -1.49 15.03 16.21
C ALA A 63 -1.98 13.74 16.90
N ASP A 64 -3.08 13.18 16.41
CA ASP A 64 -3.67 11.96 16.95
C ASP A 64 -2.76 10.74 16.71
N LEU A 65 -2.05 10.66 15.57
CA LEU A 65 -1.01 9.65 15.32
C LEU A 65 0.13 9.74 16.35
N ALA A 66 0.61 10.94 16.62
CA ALA A 66 1.66 11.15 17.60
C ALA A 66 1.21 10.71 19.01
N SER A 67 -0.04 10.99 19.37
CA SER A 67 -0.63 10.55 20.63
C SER A 67 -0.84 9.04 20.69
N PHE A 68 -1.29 8.43 19.59
CA PHE A 68 -1.52 6.98 19.48
C PHE A 68 -0.24 6.18 19.66
N PHE A 69 0.85 6.62 19.02
CA PHE A 69 2.16 5.99 19.09
C PHE A 69 3.05 6.51 20.23
N GLN A 70 2.55 7.47 21.02
CA GLN A 70 3.27 8.09 22.13
C GLN A 70 4.64 8.67 21.72
N ILE A 71 4.66 9.44 20.63
CA ILE A 71 5.86 10.03 20.05
C ILE A 71 6.02 11.47 20.57
N ALA A 72 7.19 11.79 21.12
CA ALA A 72 7.53 13.15 21.49
C ALA A 72 7.93 13.99 20.26
N GLU A 73 7.82 15.32 20.38
CA GLU A 73 8.29 16.24 19.34
C GLU A 73 9.79 16.09 19.11
N GLY A 74 10.22 16.13 17.84
CA GLY A 74 11.62 15.94 17.46
C GLY A 74 12.08 14.49 17.34
N GLU A 75 11.20 13.51 17.62
CA GLU A 75 11.50 12.08 17.56
C GLU A 75 10.92 11.38 16.32
N ALA A 76 11.12 10.08 16.26
CA ALA A 76 10.53 9.09 15.35
C ALA A 76 11.00 9.11 13.89
N GLU A 77 11.96 9.93 13.50
CA GLU A 77 12.52 9.87 12.14
C GLU A 77 13.01 8.44 11.80
N GLY A 78 12.53 7.88 10.70
CA GLY A 78 12.84 6.53 10.24
C GLY A 78 12.18 5.40 11.04
N ARG A 79 11.37 5.68 12.07
CA ARG A 79 10.70 4.65 12.86
C ARG A 79 9.40 4.22 12.19
N THR A 80 9.18 2.91 12.16
CA THR A 80 7.97 2.27 11.62
C THR A 80 7.13 1.69 12.75
N PHE A 81 5.82 1.90 12.66
CA PHE A 81 4.83 1.44 13.63
C PHE A 81 3.76 0.62 12.93
N ASP A 82 3.35 -0.50 13.53
CA ASP A 82 2.17 -1.25 13.10
C ASP A 82 0.92 -0.42 13.42
N PHE A 83 0.07 -0.19 12.44
CA PHE A 83 -1.06 0.72 12.54
C PHE A 83 -2.39 -0.02 12.53
N ASN A 84 -3.00 -0.17 13.70
CA ASN A 84 -4.37 -0.67 13.81
C ASN A 84 -5.36 0.46 13.50
N MET A 85 -5.80 0.55 12.24
CA MET A 85 -6.68 1.60 11.75
C MET A 85 -8.05 1.56 12.43
N GLU A 86 -8.60 0.38 12.68
CA GLU A 86 -9.90 0.23 13.37
C GLU A 86 -9.86 0.79 14.78
N ARG A 87 -8.85 0.42 15.57
CA ARG A 87 -8.63 0.95 16.92
C ARG A 87 -8.41 2.45 16.91
N PHE A 88 -7.62 2.96 15.97
CA PHE A 88 -7.37 4.40 15.82
C PHE A 88 -8.65 5.17 15.52
N CYS A 89 -9.45 4.70 14.55
CA CYS A 89 -10.75 5.29 14.23
C CYS A 89 -11.69 5.30 15.43
N HIS A 90 -11.71 4.21 16.19
CA HIS A 90 -12.57 4.10 17.36
C HIS A 90 -12.17 5.07 18.49
N VAL A 91 -10.85 5.18 18.77
CA VAL A 91 -10.32 6.02 19.87
C VAL A 91 -10.47 7.51 19.55
N PHE A 92 -10.07 7.94 18.35
CA PHE A 92 -10.03 9.35 17.95
C PHE A 92 -11.26 9.82 17.17
N LYS A 93 -12.25 8.93 16.96
CA LYS A 93 -13.50 9.22 16.25
C LYS A 93 -13.29 9.69 14.80
N HIS A 94 -12.38 9.04 14.10
CA HIS A 94 -12.17 9.26 12.67
C HIS A 94 -13.04 8.34 11.82
N PHE A 95 -13.45 8.84 10.65
CA PHE A 95 -14.07 8.01 9.61
C PHE A 95 -12.98 7.39 8.73
N PRO A 96 -13.02 6.06 8.47
CA PRO A 96 -11.94 5.36 7.75
C PRO A 96 -11.57 6.00 6.41
N VAL A 97 -12.55 6.38 5.59
CA VAL A 97 -12.32 6.97 4.26
C VAL A 97 -11.56 8.30 4.36
N LEU A 98 -12.00 9.20 5.24
CA LEU A 98 -11.34 10.49 5.47
C LEU A 98 -9.94 10.33 6.08
N LEU A 99 -9.78 9.33 6.96
CA LEU A 99 -8.49 9.01 7.56
C LEU A 99 -7.49 8.57 6.50
N VAL A 100 -7.86 7.61 5.64
CA VAL A 100 -6.97 7.13 4.56
C VAL A 100 -6.57 8.28 3.64
N SER A 101 -7.50 9.16 3.27
CA SER A 101 -7.19 10.33 2.45
C SER A 101 -6.21 11.28 3.15
N ALA A 102 -6.39 11.54 4.45
CA ALA A 102 -5.47 12.38 5.23
C ALA A 102 -4.07 11.73 5.36
N LEU A 103 -3.99 10.41 5.56
CA LEU A 103 -2.72 9.67 5.63
C LEU A 103 -1.98 9.72 4.29
N ASN A 104 -2.70 9.59 3.17
CA ASN A 104 -2.13 9.72 1.83
C ASN A 104 -1.60 11.14 1.56
N LEU A 105 -2.32 12.17 1.97
CA LEU A 105 -1.86 13.55 1.85
C LEU A 105 -0.63 13.84 2.73
N LEU A 106 -0.57 13.31 3.95
CA LEU A 106 0.61 13.38 4.82
C LEU A 106 1.80 12.63 4.22
N THR A 107 1.56 11.50 3.53
CA THR A 107 2.60 10.74 2.82
C THR A 107 3.14 11.56 1.63
N GLN A 108 2.27 12.13 0.83
CA GLN A 108 2.68 13.00 -0.30
C GLN A 108 3.42 14.26 0.16
N ALA A 109 3.06 14.79 1.32
CA ALA A 109 3.73 15.93 1.94
C ALA A 109 5.07 15.56 2.61
N GLY A 110 5.42 14.26 2.69
CA GLY A 110 6.69 13.79 3.20
C GLY A 110 6.82 13.78 4.74
N TYR A 111 5.72 13.77 5.49
CA TYR A 111 5.76 13.66 6.95
C TYR A 111 5.78 12.21 7.42
N ILE A 112 5.06 11.37 6.73
CA ILE A 112 4.96 9.94 7.02
C ILE A 112 5.03 9.15 5.71
N HIS A 113 5.22 7.86 5.81
CA HIS A 113 4.91 6.89 4.75
C HIS A 113 3.85 5.93 5.29
N PHE A 114 2.67 5.95 4.68
CA PHE A 114 1.57 5.05 4.99
C PHE A 114 1.53 3.95 3.95
N SER A 115 1.64 2.69 4.38
CA SER A 115 1.50 1.52 3.53
C SER A 115 0.31 0.69 3.98
N LEU A 116 -0.54 0.31 3.02
CA LEU A 116 -1.62 -0.64 3.21
C LEU A 116 -1.08 -2.09 3.18
N GLU A 117 -1.92 -3.05 3.57
CA GLU A 117 -1.59 -4.48 3.63
C GLU A 117 -0.96 -5.01 2.33
N ASP A 118 -1.45 -4.57 1.17
CA ASP A 118 -1.00 -5.05 -0.15
C ASP A 118 0.46 -4.69 -0.51
N GLU A 119 1.03 -3.64 0.10
CA GLU A 119 2.41 -3.24 -0.15
C GLU A 119 3.44 -3.99 0.71
N ASN A 120 2.98 -4.69 1.74
CA ASN A 120 3.81 -5.42 2.69
C ASN A 120 3.94 -6.92 2.34
N SER A 121 4.08 -7.27 1.07
CA SER A 121 4.26 -8.67 0.64
C SER A 121 5.42 -9.34 1.39
N SER A 122 5.25 -10.63 1.69
CA SER A 122 6.34 -11.46 2.20
C SER A 122 7.55 -11.37 1.29
N ARG A 123 8.75 -11.28 1.86
CA ARG A 123 9.98 -11.18 1.09
C ARG A 123 11.08 -12.03 1.70
N VAL A 124 11.96 -12.51 0.84
CA VAL A 124 13.05 -13.42 1.20
C VAL A 124 14.34 -12.99 0.54
N ILE A 125 15.46 -13.17 1.23
CA ILE A 125 16.82 -13.09 0.69
C ILE A 125 17.63 -14.30 1.19
N PHE A 126 18.45 -14.90 0.36
CA PHE A 126 19.39 -15.94 0.79
C PHE A 126 20.60 -15.29 1.47
N LEU A 127 20.96 -15.82 2.64
CA LEU A 127 22.14 -15.38 3.39
C LEU A 127 23.38 -16.21 3.06
N VAL A 128 23.19 -17.42 2.52
CA VAL A 128 24.24 -18.34 2.08
C VAL A 128 24.44 -18.25 0.57
N ARG A 129 25.63 -18.57 0.09
CA ARG A 129 25.92 -18.61 -1.33
C ARG A 129 25.29 -19.83 -1.98
N ARG A 130 25.10 -19.76 -3.29
CA ARG A 130 24.44 -20.81 -4.06
C ARG A 130 25.16 -22.16 -4.01
N ASP A 131 26.49 -22.16 -3.95
CA ASP A 131 27.35 -23.34 -3.82
C ASP A 131 27.28 -23.94 -2.41
N GLU A 132 27.14 -23.13 -1.39
CA GLU A 132 27.03 -23.56 0.01
C GLU A 132 25.69 -24.28 0.29
N LEU A 133 24.61 -23.92 -0.40
CA LEU A 133 23.29 -24.55 -0.25
C LEU A 133 23.29 -26.05 -0.49
N TYR A 134 24.12 -26.54 -1.44
CA TYR A 134 24.19 -27.96 -1.75
C TYR A 134 24.98 -28.79 -0.72
N GLY A 135 25.67 -28.13 0.20
CA GLY A 135 26.44 -28.76 1.29
C GLY A 135 25.73 -28.74 2.64
N ILE A 136 24.46 -28.33 2.71
CA ILE A 136 23.72 -28.22 3.96
C ILE A 136 23.06 -29.55 4.29
N ASP A 137 23.66 -30.35 5.17
CA ASP A 137 23.17 -31.70 5.52
C ASP A 137 22.11 -31.73 6.62
N TYR A 138 21.78 -30.60 7.25
CA TYR A 138 20.84 -30.52 8.38
C TYR A 138 19.44 -30.06 7.99
N LEU A 139 19.14 -29.87 6.71
CA LEU A 139 17.81 -29.53 6.22
C LEU A 139 16.95 -30.78 6.06
N ASN A 140 15.68 -30.67 6.39
CA ASN A 140 14.73 -31.73 6.08
C ASN A 140 14.25 -31.63 4.62
N SER A 141 13.67 -32.72 4.11
CA SER A 141 13.22 -32.81 2.71
C SER A 141 12.13 -31.77 2.34
N ALA A 142 11.37 -31.31 3.33
CA ALA A 142 10.36 -30.26 3.12
C ALA A 142 11.02 -28.88 2.93
N GLU A 143 12.00 -28.56 3.74
CA GLU A 143 12.80 -27.33 3.63
C GLU A 143 13.60 -27.26 2.36
N GLU A 144 14.24 -28.37 1.96
CA GLU A 144 14.91 -28.46 0.65
C GLU A 144 13.96 -28.21 -0.51
N ARG A 145 12.73 -28.72 -0.43
CA ARG A 145 11.70 -28.49 -1.45
C ARG A 145 11.32 -27.03 -1.53
N VAL A 146 11.09 -26.37 -0.37
CA VAL A 146 10.80 -24.92 -0.30
C VAL A 146 11.93 -24.11 -0.92
N LEU A 147 13.17 -24.35 -0.52
CA LEU A 147 14.35 -23.66 -1.07
C LEU A 147 14.48 -23.84 -2.59
N ASN A 148 14.35 -25.07 -3.07
CA ASN A 148 14.45 -25.37 -4.50
C ASN A 148 13.37 -24.67 -5.33
N ILE A 149 12.15 -24.60 -4.82
CA ILE A 149 11.03 -23.92 -5.51
C ILE A 149 11.26 -22.42 -5.52
N ILE A 150 11.71 -21.82 -4.43
CA ILE A 150 12.03 -20.40 -4.38
C ILE A 150 13.14 -20.08 -5.37
N MET A 151 14.25 -20.81 -5.38
CA MET A 151 15.37 -20.58 -6.29
C MET A 151 14.98 -20.68 -7.78
N ARG A 152 14.06 -21.59 -8.11
CA ARG A 152 13.60 -21.79 -9.51
C ARG A 152 12.66 -20.70 -10.00
N ASN A 153 11.91 -20.08 -9.08
CA ASN A 153 10.86 -19.13 -9.45
C ASN A 153 11.24 -17.66 -9.24
N THR A 154 12.41 -17.40 -8.63
CA THR A 154 12.76 -16.05 -8.21
C THR A 154 14.18 -15.69 -8.65
N CYS A 155 14.32 -14.63 -9.43
CA CYS A 155 15.61 -14.09 -9.86
C CYS A 155 16.12 -13.06 -8.84
N GLY A 156 17.44 -12.98 -8.65
CA GLY A 156 18.07 -11.94 -7.81
C GLY A 156 18.06 -12.21 -6.30
N ILE A 157 17.49 -13.32 -5.84
CA ILE A 157 17.28 -13.65 -4.42
C ILE A 157 18.57 -13.75 -3.57
N PHE A 158 19.73 -13.89 -4.19
CA PHE A 158 21.03 -13.90 -3.52
C PHE A 158 21.64 -12.50 -3.38
N ALA A 159 21.07 -11.51 -4.07
CA ALA A 159 21.57 -10.14 -4.10
C ALA A 159 20.68 -9.16 -3.32
N ASP A 160 19.38 -9.38 -3.34
CA ASP A 160 18.40 -8.48 -2.71
C ASP A 160 17.14 -9.24 -2.25
N TYR A 161 16.32 -8.58 -1.44
CA TYR A 161 15.03 -9.10 -1.04
C TYR A 161 14.09 -9.17 -2.24
N VAL A 162 13.48 -10.33 -2.40
CA VAL A 162 12.49 -10.57 -3.46
C VAL A 162 11.14 -10.93 -2.84
N PRO A 163 10.03 -10.47 -3.41
CA PRO A 163 8.70 -10.79 -2.93
C PRO A 163 8.42 -12.29 -3.13
N VAL A 164 7.76 -12.89 -2.15
CA VAL A 164 7.32 -14.29 -2.16
C VAL A 164 5.85 -14.36 -1.80
N ASP A 165 5.09 -15.01 -2.66
CA ASP A 165 3.70 -15.37 -2.43
C ASP A 165 3.66 -16.73 -1.70
N GLU A 166 3.27 -16.73 -0.44
CA GLU A 166 3.25 -17.92 0.42
C GLU A 166 2.21 -18.93 -0.03
N GLU A 167 1.05 -18.49 -0.53
CA GLU A 167 -0.01 -19.38 -1.00
C GLU A 167 0.44 -20.13 -2.25
N ARG A 168 0.98 -19.41 -3.21
CA ARG A 168 1.52 -20.00 -4.43
C ARG A 168 2.72 -20.90 -4.17
N LEU A 169 3.53 -20.56 -3.17
CA LEU A 169 4.65 -21.41 -2.74
C LEU A 169 4.12 -22.70 -2.08
N ALA A 170 3.09 -22.59 -1.25
CA ALA A 170 2.43 -23.72 -0.60
C ALA A 170 1.83 -24.70 -1.62
N GLU A 171 1.11 -24.20 -2.62
CA GLU A 171 0.58 -25.01 -3.73
C GLU A 171 1.69 -25.79 -4.45
N LYS A 172 2.79 -25.12 -4.81
CA LYS A 172 3.92 -25.75 -5.51
C LYS A 172 4.68 -26.78 -4.66
N CYS A 173 4.72 -26.55 -3.35
CA CYS A 173 5.34 -27.48 -2.40
C CYS A 173 4.44 -28.64 -2.02
N GLY A 174 3.14 -28.58 -2.29
CA GLY A 174 2.15 -29.54 -1.81
C GLY A 174 1.99 -29.48 -0.28
N MET A 175 2.03 -28.27 0.28
CA MET A 175 1.95 -27.99 1.72
C MET A 175 0.87 -26.95 2.00
N THR A 176 0.52 -26.77 3.29
CA THR A 176 -0.33 -25.65 3.71
C THR A 176 0.50 -24.35 3.81
N ARG A 177 -0.15 -23.18 3.71
CA ARG A 177 0.48 -21.87 3.92
C ARG A 177 1.20 -21.80 5.28
N GLU A 178 0.57 -22.33 6.32
CA GLU A 178 1.13 -22.37 7.68
C GLU A 178 2.42 -23.22 7.76
N GLN A 179 2.46 -24.35 7.07
CA GLN A 179 3.67 -25.18 6.99
C GLN A 179 4.81 -24.43 6.28
N VAL A 180 4.51 -23.79 5.16
CA VAL A 180 5.50 -22.96 4.44
C VAL A 180 6.02 -21.81 5.34
N TYR A 181 5.12 -21.10 6.02
CA TYR A 181 5.48 -20.05 6.97
C TYR A 181 6.44 -20.57 8.05
N ASN A 182 6.13 -21.72 8.65
CA ASN A 182 6.96 -22.33 9.69
C ASN A 182 8.33 -22.75 9.15
N HIS A 183 8.40 -23.32 7.96
CA HIS A 183 9.66 -23.70 7.30
C HIS A 183 10.52 -22.45 6.96
N LEU A 184 9.92 -21.39 6.45
CA LEU A 184 10.63 -20.14 6.16
C LEU A 184 11.18 -19.50 7.44
N ARG A 185 10.42 -19.53 8.53
CA ARG A 185 10.89 -19.06 9.84
C ARG A 185 12.06 -19.90 10.39
N HIS A 186 11.97 -21.22 10.28
CA HIS A 186 13.03 -22.11 10.71
C HIS A 186 14.30 -21.93 9.87
N LEU A 187 14.19 -21.80 8.57
CA LEU A 187 15.31 -21.49 7.68
C LEU A 187 15.96 -20.13 8.00
N THR A 188 15.19 -19.16 8.49
CA THR A 188 15.72 -17.89 9.00
C THR A 188 16.51 -18.08 10.29
N GLN A 189 16.02 -18.90 11.21
CA GLN A 189 16.76 -19.24 12.45
C GLN A 189 18.09 -19.97 12.15
N LEU A 190 18.09 -20.82 11.15
CA LEU A 190 19.28 -21.52 10.66
C LEU A 190 20.24 -20.60 9.85
N ARG A 191 19.87 -19.34 9.61
CA ARG A 191 20.62 -18.37 8.80
C ARG A 191 20.89 -18.80 7.36
N VAL A 192 20.06 -19.66 6.81
CA VAL A 192 20.08 -20.05 5.39
C VAL A 192 19.52 -18.94 4.53
N LEU A 193 18.40 -18.37 4.97
CA LEU A 193 17.75 -17.22 4.34
C LEU A 193 17.27 -16.23 5.43
N ASN A 194 16.90 -15.03 5.04
CA ASN A 194 16.13 -14.12 5.87
C ASN A 194 14.74 -13.93 5.25
N TYR A 195 13.73 -14.32 6.03
CA TYR A 195 12.32 -14.22 5.66
C TYR A 195 11.65 -13.12 6.48
N VAL A 196 11.07 -12.17 5.78
CA VAL A 196 10.23 -11.12 6.36
C VAL A 196 8.79 -11.46 5.98
N PRO A 197 7.97 -11.94 6.92
CA PRO A 197 6.60 -12.33 6.63
C PRO A 197 5.74 -11.13 6.24
N HIS A 198 4.73 -11.39 5.41
CA HIS A 198 3.65 -10.45 5.19
C HIS A 198 3.03 -10.03 6.52
N LYS A 199 2.84 -8.74 6.70
CA LYS A 199 2.11 -8.21 7.85
C LYS A 199 0.73 -7.77 7.36
N ASP A 200 -0.29 -8.43 7.87
CA ASP A 200 -1.69 -8.11 7.58
C ASP A 200 -2.14 -6.77 8.23
N THR A 201 -1.21 -6.04 8.81
CA THR A 201 -1.48 -4.75 9.44
C THR A 201 -0.85 -3.61 8.65
N PRO A 202 -1.61 -2.56 8.30
CA PRO A 202 -1.05 -1.34 7.76
C PRO A 202 0.10 -0.81 8.61
N GLN A 203 1.03 -0.10 8.00
CA GLN A 203 2.18 0.47 8.70
C GLN A 203 2.28 1.98 8.45
N ILE A 204 2.80 2.68 9.45
CA ILE A 204 3.15 4.10 9.36
C ILE A 204 4.62 4.26 9.73
N THR A 205 5.40 4.80 8.80
CA THR A 205 6.80 5.20 9.03
C THR A 205 6.87 6.71 9.06
N TYR A 206 7.47 7.29 10.09
CA TYR A 206 7.79 8.72 10.11
C TYR A 206 9.02 8.97 9.24
N THR A 207 8.86 9.75 8.17
CA THR A 207 9.94 10.05 7.20
C THR A 207 10.81 11.21 7.65
N CYS A 208 10.33 12.01 8.59
CA CYS A 208 11.05 13.09 9.24
C CYS A 208 10.79 13.08 10.75
N ARG A 209 11.52 13.91 11.49
CA ARG A 209 11.25 14.13 12.92
C ARG A 209 9.85 14.69 13.10
N ARG A 210 9.14 14.17 14.11
CA ARG A 210 7.82 14.70 14.44
C ARG A 210 7.92 16.21 14.72
N VAL A 211 7.14 16.98 13.99
CA VAL A 211 6.92 18.41 14.22
C VAL A 211 5.61 18.62 14.99
N ASP A 212 5.40 19.83 15.51
CA ASP A 212 4.07 20.21 16.03
C ASP A 212 3.03 20.17 14.90
N ALA A 213 1.80 19.77 15.23
CA ALA A 213 0.73 19.64 14.23
C ALA A 213 0.41 20.96 13.52
N ASP A 214 0.56 22.09 14.21
CA ASP A 214 0.34 23.42 13.63
C ASP A 214 1.41 23.78 12.58
N GLN A 215 2.58 23.16 12.65
CA GLN A 215 3.67 23.33 11.68
C GLN A 215 3.51 22.44 10.43
N VAL A 216 2.56 21.50 10.44
CA VAL A 216 2.29 20.65 9.27
C VAL A 216 1.74 21.51 8.14
N GLN A 217 2.48 21.56 7.02
CA GLN A 217 2.14 22.30 5.83
C GLN A 217 1.90 21.33 4.67
N ILE A 218 0.72 21.39 4.07
CA ILE A 218 0.41 20.70 2.83
C ILE A 218 0.55 21.70 1.71
N MET A 219 1.48 21.45 0.78
CA MET A 219 1.76 22.35 -0.32
C MET A 219 0.54 22.52 -1.23
N PRO A 220 0.32 23.72 -1.82
CA PRO A 220 -0.84 24.00 -2.69
C PRO A 220 -0.96 23.03 -3.86
N ASP A 221 0.14 22.62 -4.48
CA ASP A 221 0.20 21.66 -5.59
C ASP A 221 -0.26 20.25 -5.19
N ILE A 222 -0.07 19.86 -3.93
CA ILE A 222 -0.55 18.56 -3.42
C ILE A 222 -2.04 18.61 -3.10
N TYR A 223 -2.55 19.75 -2.67
CA TYR A 223 -3.91 19.90 -2.14
C TYR A 223 -4.83 20.69 -3.09
N GLU A 224 -4.48 21.94 -3.40
CA GLU A 224 -5.36 22.88 -4.13
C GLU A 224 -5.40 22.55 -5.62
N VAL A 225 -4.24 22.36 -6.25
CA VAL A 225 -4.17 22.05 -7.69
C VAL A 225 -4.88 20.73 -8.00
N ARG A 226 -4.69 19.71 -7.17
CA ARG A 226 -5.37 18.43 -7.38
C ARG A 226 -6.86 18.50 -7.09
N ARG A 227 -7.27 19.21 -6.04
CA ARG A 227 -8.69 19.41 -5.73
C ARG A 227 -9.40 20.15 -6.86
N ASP A 228 -8.75 21.14 -7.46
CA ASP A 228 -9.34 21.96 -8.55
C ASP A 228 -9.32 21.23 -9.90
N GLN A 229 -8.62 20.11 -10.04
CA GLN A 229 -8.64 19.20 -11.20
C GLN A 229 -9.77 18.15 -11.13
N TYR A 230 -10.38 17.95 -9.96
CA TYR A 230 -11.54 17.08 -9.75
C TYR A 230 -12.83 17.82 -10.06
#